data_2d2875d5c2c5f5b7a157ad90242984da
#
_entry.id   2d2875d5c2c5f5b7a157ad90242984da
#
_cell.length_a   1.000
_cell.length_b   1.000
_cell.length_c   1.000
_cell.angle_alpha   90.00
_cell.angle_beta   90.00
_cell.angle_gamma   90.00
#
_symmetry.space_group_name_H-M   'P 1'
#
loop_
_entity.id
_entity.type
_entity.pdbx_description
1 polymer ?
#
loop_
_entity_poly.entity_id
_entity_poly.type
_entity_poly.pdbx_seq_one_letter_code
_entity_poly.pdbx_strand_id
1 'polypeptide(L)'
;MSDLLVPIIVMLVLVFGEAGILHLTGRQKIDWHDVVFNINSGHIVLWLFRCTEVLCYGLVFSRFSLHLFDSVSPVWLWLFTLLAWDFGFYWLHRLHHTLRPLWAVHVVHHQGEHFNLSLGVRNSWYSSLTGIPFFLVLAVLGVPLSVFLVVSVLHYSVQFFNHNALTPKLGWLEYLFVTPSHHRVHHYKARRFADSNYGGTFIFWDKLFGTFCRVTPPVEPGYGVQGERPSSNPLRESNLPFLRMLGVRKTRAQPPRRFNASATIVIAGALLLFGLVLGYIQLYGYDIERVTTQQTALFLLLAAGSIALGGISDGQRWGVVLWLLVTLGLPLLFIGIWDWRQPYWLGVMAGLVVHALALLAGQGRRVNEAQREPV
;
A
#
# COMPACT_ATOMS: atom_id res chain seq x y z
N MET A 1 -19.14 -10.33 4.46
CA MET A 1 -18.24 -10.01 3.32
C MET A 1 -18.38 -8.56 2.84
N SER A 2 -19.59 -7.94 2.92
CA SER A 2 -19.77 -6.50 2.67
C SER A 2 -18.92 -5.59 3.58
N ASP A 3 -18.56 -6.06 4.75
CA ASP A 3 -17.87 -5.27 5.80
C ASP A 3 -16.43 -4.89 5.45
N LEU A 4 -15.80 -5.61 4.52
CA LEU A 4 -14.43 -5.30 4.08
C LEU A 4 -14.36 -4.18 3.02
N LEU A 5 -15.43 -3.98 2.25
CA LEU A 5 -15.47 -2.97 1.19
C LEU A 5 -15.59 -1.55 1.73
N VAL A 6 -16.40 -1.37 2.77
CA VAL A 6 -16.70 -0.04 3.33
C VAL A 6 -15.41 0.68 3.79
N PRO A 7 -14.52 0.08 4.59
CA PRO A 7 -13.26 0.71 4.97
C PRO A 7 -12.38 1.09 3.78
N ILE A 8 -12.33 0.25 2.74
CA ILE A 8 -11.52 0.51 1.54
C ILE A 8 -12.09 1.66 0.72
N ILE A 9 -13.41 1.72 0.54
CA ILE A 9 -14.06 2.83 -0.16
C ILE A 9 -13.87 4.13 0.61
N VAL A 10 -14.06 4.12 1.94
CA VAL A 10 -13.82 5.29 2.81
C VAL A 10 -12.36 5.76 2.68
N MET A 11 -11.40 4.85 2.72
CA MET A 11 -9.99 5.17 2.52
C MET A 11 -9.74 5.87 1.18
N LEU A 12 -10.31 5.38 0.09
CA LEU A 12 -10.18 6.02 -1.24
C LEU A 12 -10.79 7.42 -1.27
N VAL A 13 -12.00 7.57 -0.72
CA VAL A 13 -12.66 8.88 -0.63
C VAL A 13 -11.80 9.87 0.15
N LEU A 14 -11.20 9.44 1.25
CA LEU A 14 -10.32 10.28 2.06
C LEU A 14 -9.02 10.64 1.31
N VAL A 15 -8.39 9.68 0.62
CA VAL A 15 -7.16 9.92 -0.17
C VAL A 15 -7.43 10.95 -1.28
N PHE A 16 -8.46 10.74 -2.10
CA PHE A 16 -8.77 11.65 -3.19
C PHE A 16 -9.33 12.99 -2.68
N GLY A 17 -10.09 12.97 -1.59
CA GLY A 17 -10.60 14.18 -0.93
C GLY A 17 -9.45 15.06 -0.41
N GLU A 18 -8.50 14.50 0.32
CA GLU A 18 -7.33 15.24 0.79
C GLU A 18 -6.47 15.75 -0.36
N ALA A 19 -6.14 14.90 -1.34
CA ALA A 19 -5.36 15.29 -2.51
C ALA A 19 -6.05 16.42 -3.29
N GLY A 20 -7.38 16.36 -3.44
CA GLY A 20 -8.18 17.42 -4.04
C GLY A 20 -8.11 18.73 -3.27
N ILE A 21 -8.28 18.69 -1.94
CA ILE A 21 -8.18 19.89 -1.08
C ILE A 21 -6.78 20.51 -1.16
N LEU A 22 -5.73 19.69 -1.06
CA LEU A 22 -4.35 20.17 -1.14
C LEU A 22 -4.06 20.84 -2.51
N HIS A 23 -4.55 20.22 -3.59
CA HIS A 23 -4.40 20.75 -4.94
C HIS A 23 -5.15 22.08 -5.13
N LEU A 24 -6.44 22.12 -4.78
CA LEU A 24 -7.30 23.29 -4.96
C LEU A 24 -6.90 24.47 -4.06
N THR A 25 -6.39 24.21 -2.87
CA THR A 25 -5.91 25.26 -1.95
C THR A 25 -4.46 25.70 -2.20
N GLY A 26 -3.78 25.07 -3.15
CA GLY A 26 -2.36 25.36 -3.45
C GLY A 26 -1.39 25.02 -2.31
N ARG A 27 -1.82 24.29 -1.27
CA ARG A 27 -0.98 23.93 -0.11
C ARG A 27 0.11 22.94 -0.47
N GLN A 28 -0.15 22.07 -1.44
CA GLN A 28 0.80 21.10 -1.96
C GLN A 28 0.56 20.87 -3.45
N LYS A 29 1.63 20.86 -4.24
CA LYS A 29 1.56 20.40 -5.64
C LYS A 29 1.41 18.87 -5.62
N ILE A 30 0.26 18.38 -6.06
CA ILE A 30 -0.02 16.95 -6.11
C ILE A 30 0.61 16.34 -7.36
N ASP A 31 1.45 15.34 -7.16
CA ASP A 31 1.87 14.42 -8.22
C ASP A 31 0.88 13.24 -8.28
N TRP A 32 -0.04 13.30 -9.25
CA TRP A 32 -1.05 12.27 -9.44
C TRP A 32 -0.47 10.91 -9.82
N HIS A 33 0.71 10.85 -10.43
CA HIS A 33 1.41 9.59 -10.71
C HIS A 33 1.85 8.93 -9.40
N ASP A 34 2.34 9.72 -8.44
CA ASP A 34 2.73 9.22 -7.12
C ASP A 34 1.49 8.75 -6.33
N VAL A 35 0.39 9.53 -6.32
CA VAL A 35 -0.88 9.13 -5.69
C VAL A 35 -1.40 7.81 -6.26
N VAL A 36 -1.40 7.66 -7.58
CA VAL A 36 -1.84 6.42 -8.24
C VAL A 36 -0.92 5.25 -7.92
N PHE A 37 0.39 5.47 -7.92
CA PHE A 37 1.33 4.44 -7.50
C PHE A 37 1.09 4.03 -6.05
N ASN A 38 0.93 4.99 -5.14
CA ASN A 38 0.68 4.73 -3.73
C ASN A 38 -0.55 3.84 -3.53
N ILE A 39 -1.64 4.15 -4.22
CA ILE A 39 -2.86 3.34 -4.20
C ILE A 39 -2.62 1.94 -4.81
N ASN A 40 -1.88 1.82 -5.91
CA ASN A 40 -1.69 0.55 -6.62
C ASN A 40 -0.54 -0.31 -6.09
N SER A 41 0.38 0.24 -5.30
CA SER A 41 1.64 -0.42 -4.94
C SER A 41 1.45 -1.73 -4.20
N GLY A 42 0.42 -1.84 -3.38
CA GLY A 42 0.25 -2.96 -2.48
C GLY A 42 -1.01 -3.81 -2.66
N HIS A 43 -1.99 -3.40 -3.49
CA HIS A 43 -3.35 -3.92 -3.31
C HIS A 43 -3.51 -5.44 -3.43
N ILE A 44 -3.35 -6.01 -4.62
CA ILE A 44 -3.77 -7.40 -4.78
C ILE A 44 -2.76 -8.40 -4.20
N VAL A 45 -1.47 -8.16 -4.41
CA VAL A 45 -0.44 -9.08 -3.89
C VAL A 45 -0.27 -8.94 -2.39
N LEU A 46 -0.35 -7.70 -1.86
CA LEU A 46 -0.37 -7.47 -0.41
C LEU A 46 -1.58 -8.15 0.24
N TRP A 47 -2.75 -8.15 -0.43
CA TRP A 47 -3.94 -8.84 0.04
C TRP A 47 -3.72 -10.34 0.19
N LEU A 48 -3.09 -10.99 -0.80
CA LEU A 48 -2.73 -12.41 -0.71
C LEU A 48 -1.86 -12.70 0.51
N PHE A 49 -0.83 -11.88 0.75
CA PHE A 49 0.04 -12.06 1.91
C PHE A 49 -0.67 -11.72 3.23
N ARG A 50 -1.65 -10.82 3.22
CA ARG A 50 -2.52 -10.58 4.38
C ARG A 50 -3.41 -11.79 4.66
N CYS A 51 -3.96 -12.44 3.64
CA CYS A 51 -4.68 -13.70 3.80
C CYS A 51 -3.77 -14.78 4.41
N THR A 52 -2.51 -14.86 3.97
CA THR A 52 -1.52 -15.80 4.55
C THR A 52 -1.28 -15.50 6.03
N GLU A 53 -1.17 -14.24 6.42
CA GLU A 53 -1.04 -13.85 7.84
C GLU A 53 -2.24 -14.31 8.67
N VAL A 54 -3.45 -14.07 8.18
CA VAL A 54 -4.71 -14.50 8.85
C VAL A 54 -4.78 -16.01 9.01
N LEU A 55 -4.40 -16.77 7.96
CA LEU A 55 -4.35 -18.24 8.03
C LEU A 55 -3.31 -18.73 9.03
N CYS A 56 -2.10 -18.18 9.00
CA CYS A 56 -1.05 -18.52 9.95
C CYS A 56 -1.52 -18.25 11.38
N TYR A 57 -2.19 -17.12 11.60
CA TYR A 57 -2.75 -16.77 12.90
C TYR A 57 -3.78 -17.80 13.37
N GLY A 58 -4.77 -18.12 12.52
CA GLY A 58 -5.81 -19.11 12.82
C GLY A 58 -5.23 -20.50 13.11
N LEU A 59 -4.24 -20.93 12.33
CA LEU A 59 -3.55 -22.20 12.51
C LEU A 59 -2.79 -22.25 13.85
N VAL A 60 -2.04 -21.19 14.18
CA VAL A 60 -1.29 -21.13 15.44
C VAL A 60 -2.25 -21.05 16.62
N PHE A 61 -3.30 -20.24 16.52
CA PHE A 61 -4.33 -20.19 17.56
C PHE A 61 -4.96 -21.57 17.82
N SER A 62 -5.35 -22.29 16.76
CA SER A 62 -6.02 -23.60 16.91
C SER A 62 -5.13 -24.72 17.43
N ARG A 63 -3.80 -24.62 17.28
CA ARG A 63 -2.86 -25.70 17.61
C ARG A 63 -1.96 -25.41 18.81
N PHE A 64 -1.68 -24.14 19.09
CA PHE A 64 -0.65 -23.71 20.04
C PHE A 64 -1.13 -22.66 21.04
N SER A 65 -2.42 -22.31 21.06
CA SER A 65 -2.95 -21.34 22.01
C SER A 65 -2.82 -21.83 23.44
N LEU A 66 -2.34 -20.96 24.31
CA LEU A 66 -2.27 -21.16 25.77
C LEU A 66 -3.58 -20.80 26.47
N HIS A 67 -4.58 -20.30 25.74
CA HIS A 67 -5.91 -19.96 26.24
C HIS A 67 -5.92 -19.04 27.48
N LEU A 68 -4.93 -18.13 27.58
CA LEU A 68 -4.78 -17.28 28.76
C LEU A 68 -5.94 -16.29 28.95
N PHE A 69 -6.76 -16.07 27.95
CA PHE A 69 -7.85 -15.09 27.96
C PHE A 69 -9.25 -15.72 28.09
N ASP A 70 -9.39 -17.04 28.18
CA ASP A 70 -10.70 -17.72 28.23
C ASP A 70 -11.56 -17.29 29.42
N SER A 71 -10.94 -16.94 30.56
CA SER A 71 -11.63 -16.48 31.76
C SER A 71 -11.43 -14.96 32.03
N VAL A 72 -10.80 -14.24 31.11
CA VAL A 72 -10.54 -12.80 31.27
C VAL A 72 -11.73 -12.00 30.75
N SER A 73 -12.11 -10.94 31.47
CA SER A 73 -13.23 -10.10 31.01
C SER A 73 -12.90 -9.46 29.65
N PRO A 74 -13.91 -9.24 28.78
CA PRO A 74 -13.69 -8.64 27.45
C PRO A 74 -12.93 -7.33 27.50
N VAL A 75 -13.16 -6.48 28.49
CA VAL A 75 -12.47 -5.18 28.62
C VAL A 75 -10.96 -5.35 28.71
N TRP A 76 -10.49 -6.26 29.56
CA TRP A 76 -9.06 -6.52 29.71
C TRP A 76 -8.44 -7.21 28.50
N LEU A 77 -9.18 -8.12 27.84
CA LEU A 77 -8.75 -8.74 26.59
C LEU A 77 -8.52 -7.66 25.51
N TRP A 78 -9.47 -6.75 25.33
CA TRP A 78 -9.35 -5.69 24.30
C TRP A 78 -8.22 -4.72 24.62
N LEU A 79 -8.09 -4.27 25.88
CA LEU A 79 -7.01 -3.38 26.30
C LEU A 79 -5.63 -4.02 26.13
N PHE A 80 -5.51 -5.29 26.56
CA PHE A 80 -4.27 -6.04 26.38
C PHE A 80 -3.93 -6.17 24.90
N THR A 81 -4.88 -6.59 24.08
CA THR A 81 -4.64 -6.82 22.66
C THR A 81 -4.23 -5.52 21.97
N LEU A 82 -4.89 -4.39 22.26
CA LEU A 82 -4.53 -3.09 21.71
C LEU A 82 -3.08 -2.70 22.07
N LEU A 83 -2.71 -2.81 23.34
CA LEU A 83 -1.36 -2.44 23.79
C LEU A 83 -0.29 -3.40 23.28
N ALA A 84 -0.56 -4.71 23.30
CA ALA A 84 0.38 -5.72 22.84
C ALA A 84 0.57 -5.67 21.32
N TRP A 85 -0.50 -5.40 20.57
CA TRP A 85 -0.43 -5.19 19.13
C TRP A 85 0.40 -3.94 18.77
N ASP A 86 0.15 -2.82 19.44
CA ASP A 86 0.89 -1.57 19.23
C ASP A 86 2.38 -1.70 19.64
N PHE A 87 2.66 -2.44 20.71
CA PHE A 87 4.02 -2.79 21.12
C PHE A 87 4.73 -3.64 20.06
N GLY A 88 4.06 -4.68 19.57
CA GLY A 88 4.57 -5.53 18.48
C GLY A 88 4.86 -4.71 17.22
N PHE A 89 3.95 -3.78 16.88
CA PHE A 89 4.15 -2.87 15.75
C PHE A 89 5.34 -1.94 15.95
N TYR A 90 5.52 -1.34 17.14
CA TYR A 90 6.68 -0.49 17.45
C TYR A 90 7.99 -1.23 17.16
N TRP A 91 8.12 -2.47 17.64
CA TRP A 91 9.34 -3.26 17.42
C TRP A 91 9.49 -3.69 15.96
N LEU A 92 8.42 -4.12 15.30
CA LEU A 92 8.44 -4.44 13.88
C LEU A 92 8.92 -3.23 13.07
N HIS A 93 8.35 -2.05 13.32
CA HIS A 93 8.68 -0.81 12.62
C HIS A 93 10.15 -0.40 12.87
N ARG A 94 10.59 -0.42 14.12
CA ARG A 94 11.98 -0.14 14.48
C ARG A 94 12.95 -1.13 13.80
N LEU A 95 12.62 -2.41 13.76
CA LEU A 95 13.44 -3.42 13.08
C LEU A 95 13.40 -3.28 11.56
N HIS A 96 12.31 -2.81 10.99
CA HIS A 96 12.23 -2.41 9.58
C HIS A 96 13.28 -1.34 9.22
N HIS A 97 13.61 -0.42 10.13
CA HIS A 97 14.64 0.60 9.91
C HIS A 97 16.05 0.13 10.22
N THR A 98 16.24 -0.88 11.07
CA THR A 98 17.58 -1.29 11.56
C THR A 98 18.11 -2.55 10.88
N LEU A 99 17.23 -3.46 10.43
CA LEU A 99 17.62 -4.71 9.78
C LEU A 99 17.49 -4.60 8.25
N ARG A 100 18.58 -4.81 7.53
CA ARG A 100 18.65 -4.68 6.06
C ARG A 100 17.56 -5.44 5.30
N PRO A 101 17.20 -6.72 5.62
CA PRO A 101 16.13 -7.42 4.92
C PRO A 101 14.75 -6.78 5.16
N LEU A 102 14.48 -6.33 6.38
CA LEU A 102 13.22 -5.67 6.73
C LEU A 102 13.15 -4.27 6.13
N TRP A 103 14.27 -3.54 6.11
CA TRP A 103 14.36 -2.27 5.37
C TRP A 103 14.10 -2.45 3.89
N ALA A 104 14.54 -3.55 3.25
CA ALA A 104 14.24 -3.83 1.85
C ALA A 104 12.74 -3.93 1.57
N VAL A 105 11.93 -4.32 2.56
CA VAL A 105 10.46 -4.27 2.48
C VAL A 105 9.93 -2.86 2.73
N HIS A 106 10.40 -2.21 3.80
CA HIS A 106 9.83 -0.98 4.31
C HIS A 106 10.26 0.28 3.55
N VAL A 107 11.41 0.23 2.88
CA VAL A 107 11.90 1.36 2.06
C VAL A 107 10.90 1.81 1.00
N VAL A 108 10.08 0.90 0.47
CA VAL A 108 9.03 1.24 -0.50
C VAL A 108 8.06 2.27 0.06
N HIS A 109 7.71 2.12 1.35
CA HIS A 109 6.87 3.08 2.07
C HIS A 109 7.55 4.45 2.20
N HIS A 110 8.85 4.48 2.51
CA HIS A 110 9.61 5.72 2.64
C HIS A 110 10.04 6.38 1.33
N GLN A 111 9.88 5.73 0.18
CA GLN A 111 10.24 6.30 -1.12
C GLN A 111 9.32 7.44 -1.59
N GLY A 112 8.12 7.60 -1.01
CA GLY A 112 7.20 8.67 -1.39
C GLY A 112 7.79 10.05 -1.13
N GLU A 113 7.76 10.92 -2.14
CA GLU A 113 8.34 12.27 -2.07
C GLU A 113 7.32 13.32 -1.60
N HIS A 114 6.06 12.93 -1.48
CA HIS A 114 4.95 13.79 -1.04
C HIS A 114 4.24 13.17 0.17
N PHE A 115 4.20 13.90 1.26
CA PHE A 115 3.53 13.45 2.48
C PHE A 115 2.05 13.83 2.43
N ASN A 116 1.18 12.84 2.27
CA ASN A 116 -0.28 12.94 2.30
C ASN A 116 -0.89 11.54 2.52
N LEU A 117 -2.21 11.45 2.68
CA LEU A 117 -2.90 10.17 2.97
C LEU A 117 -2.58 9.05 1.98
N SER A 118 -2.31 9.37 0.70
CA SER A 118 -1.95 8.32 -0.26
C SER A 118 -0.66 7.60 0.13
N LEU A 119 0.29 8.29 0.77
CA LEU A 119 1.53 7.68 1.26
C LEU A 119 1.25 6.59 2.32
N GLY A 120 0.20 6.76 3.12
CA GLY A 120 -0.20 5.78 4.13
C GLY A 120 -0.62 4.41 3.57
N VAL A 121 -0.96 4.34 2.27
CA VAL A 121 -1.28 3.07 1.58
C VAL A 121 -0.14 2.55 0.70
N ARG A 122 0.95 3.30 0.58
CA ARG A 122 2.14 2.88 -0.16
C ARG A 122 2.87 1.77 0.59
N ASN A 123 2.94 0.58 0.03
CA ASN A 123 3.58 -0.57 0.65
C ASN A 123 4.32 -1.45 -0.36
N SER A 124 5.32 -2.19 0.13
CA SER A 124 5.85 -3.35 -0.58
C SER A 124 4.83 -4.48 -0.60
N TRP A 125 4.85 -5.30 -1.63
CA TRP A 125 4.06 -6.53 -1.70
C TRP A 125 4.28 -7.47 -0.51
N TYR A 126 5.44 -7.40 0.13
CA TYR A 126 5.86 -8.31 1.21
C TYR A 126 5.57 -7.78 2.62
N SER A 127 4.95 -6.59 2.76
CA SER A 127 4.79 -5.93 4.06
C SER A 127 4.03 -6.79 5.07
N SER A 128 2.95 -7.47 4.68
CA SER A 128 2.20 -8.35 5.59
C SER A 128 2.99 -9.57 6.07
N LEU A 129 3.93 -10.10 5.25
CA LEU A 129 4.73 -11.26 5.65
C LEU A 129 5.67 -10.95 6.82
N THR A 130 6.18 -9.73 6.88
CA THR A 130 7.12 -9.31 7.93
C THR A 130 6.43 -9.16 9.29
N GLY A 131 5.11 -8.92 9.29
CA GLY A 131 4.30 -8.84 10.52
C GLY A 131 4.04 -10.19 11.19
N ILE A 132 4.03 -11.28 10.41
CA ILE A 132 3.64 -12.62 10.89
C ILE A 132 4.36 -13.01 12.18
N PRO A 133 5.71 -12.99 12.29
CA PRO A 133 6.39 -13.42 13.50
C PRO A 133 6.04 -12.59 14.75
N PHE A 134 5.71 -11.31 14.55
CA PHE A 134 5.40 -10.40 15.66
C PHE A 134 4.00 -10.62 16.22
N PHE A 135 3.03 -10.90 15.35
CA PHE A 135 1.63 -10.99 15.74
C PHE A 135 1.18 -12.42 16.07
N LEU A 136 1.89 -13.46 15.62
CA LEU A 136 1.61 -14.84 16.03
C LEU A 136 1.76 -15.06 17.54
N VAL A 137 2.53 -14.25 18.23
CA VAL A 137 2.64 -14.28 19.69
C VAL A 137 1.27 -14.08 20.35
N LEU A 138 0.43 -13.20 19.79
CA LEU A 138 -0.94 -12.98 20.30
C LEU A 138 -1.81 -14.23 20.14
N ALA A 139 -1.66 -14.96 19.04
CA ALA A 139 -2.35 -16.25 18.84
C ALA A 139 -1.92 -17.29 19.86
N VAL A 140 -0.60 -17.39 20.14
CA VAL A 140 -0.05 -18.30 21.18
C VAL A 140 -0.59 -17.93 22.55
N LEU A 141 -0.68 -16.65 22.89
CA LEU A 141 -1.21 -16.21 24.19
C LEU A 141 -2.72 -16.47 24.33
N GLY A 142 -3.45 -16.70 23.23
CA GLY A 142 -4.87 -17.00 23.26
C GLY A 142 -5.78 -15.84 22.90
N VAL A 143 -5.27 -14.81 22.20
CA VAL A 143 -6.12 -13.72 21.69
C VAL A 143 -6.95 -14.26 20.51
N PRO A 144 -8.30 -14.19 20.56
CA PRO A 144 -9.15 -14.67 19.47
C PRO A 144 -8.89 -13.90 18.16
N LEU A 145 -8.97 -14.62 17.02
CA LEU A 145 -8.75 -14.04 15.69
C LEU A 145 -9.66 -12.81 15.41
N SER A 146 -10.92 -12.85 15.86
CA SER A 146 -11.85 -11.73 15.70
C SER A 146 -11.36 -10.46 16.40
N VAL A 147 -10.83 -10.57 17.62
CA VAL A 147 -10.27 -9.44 18.38
C VAL A 147 -9.00 -8.93 17.72
N PHE A 148 -8.11 -9.83 17.30
CA PHE A 148 -6.89 -9.50 16.54
C PHE A 148 -7.22 -8.70 15.28
N LEU A 149 -8.20 -9.15 14.48
CA LEU A 149 -8.58 -8.48 13.23
C LEU A 149 -9.12 -7.07 13.48
N VAL A 150 -10.01 -6.90 14.45
CA VAL A 150 -10.57 -5.57 14.76
C VAL A 150 -9.50 -4.62 15.29
N VAL A 151 -8.65 -5.06 16.22
CA VAL A 151 -7.55 -4.23 16.74
C VAL A 151 -6.58 -3.85 15.62
N SER A 152 -6.28 -4.78 14.73
CA SER A 152 -5.45 -4.56 13.56
C SER A 152 -6.03 -3.48 12.63
N VAL A 153 -7.34 -3.54 12.33
CA VAL A 153 -8.02 -2.52 11.50
C VAL A 153 -7.99 -1.16 12.18
N LEU A 154 -8.28 -1.09 13.48
CA LEU A 154 -8.20 0.17 14.24
C LEU A 154 -6.79 0.76 14.19
N HIS A 155 -5.78 -0.05 14.42
CA HIS A 155 -4.39 0.38 14.42
C HIS A 155 -3.94 0.88 13.04
N TYR A 156 -4.25 0.14 11.95
CA TYR A 156 -3.95 0.59 10.60
C TYR A 156 -4.71 1.86 10.21
N SER A 157 -5.92 2.06 10.74
CA SER A 157 -6.69 3.29 10.54
C SER A 157 -6.00 4.50 11.18
N VAL A 158 -5.45 4.34 12.38
CA VAL A 158 -4.64 5.38 13.04
C VAL A 158 -3.37 5.67 12.25
N GLN A 159 -2.66 4.63 11.79
CA GLN A 159 -1.46 4.81 10.98
C GLN A 159 -1.77 5.50 9.65
N PHE A 160 -2.86 5.15 8.99
CA PHE A 160 -3.33 5.83 7.79
C PHE A 160 -3.61 7.32 8.08
N PHE A 161 -4.34 7.62 9.16
CA PHE A 161 -4.57 9.00 9.59
C PHE A 161 -3.28 9.76 9.88
N ASN A 162 -2.26 9.11 10.42
CA ASN A 162 -0.97 9.72 10.72
C ASN A 162 -0.22 10.24 9.48
N HIS A 163 -0.61 9.82 8.27
CA HIS A 163 -0.09 10.36 7.01
C HIS A 163 -0.83 11.62 6.52
N ASN A 164 -1.80 12.12 7.28
CA ASN A 164 -2.60 13.27 6.87
C ASN A 164 -1.77 14.56 6.83
N ALA A 165 -1.82 15.28 5.70
CA ALA A 165 -1.11 16.54 5.50
C ALA A 165 -1.88 17.77 6.00
N LEU A 166 -3.21 17.67 6.14
CA LEU A 166 -4.07 18.78 6.52
C LEU A 166 -4.14 18.99 8.03
N THR A 167 -3.87 17.94 8.81
CA THR A 167 -4.00 17.98 10.27
C THR A 167 -2.90 18.86 10.90
N PRO A 168 -3.27 19.89 11.66
CA PRO A 168 -2.32 20.71 12.44
C PRO A 168 -1.80 19.92 13.66
N LYS A 169 -0.96 20.56 14.48
CA LYS A 169 -0.57 20.02 15.77
C LYS A 169 -1.79 19.80 16.65
N LEU A 170 -1.90 18.62 17.26
CA LEU A 170 -3.05 18.20 18.07
C LEU A 170 -2.90 18.52 19.57
N GLY A 171 -1.93 19.37 19.94
CA GLY A 171 -1.77 19.87 21.31
C GLY A 171 -1.45 18.76 22.31
N TRP A 172 -2.27 18.63 23.37
CA TRP A 172 -2.03 17.66 24.44
C TRP A 172 -2.12 16.18 23.98
N LEU A 173 -2.86 15.88 22.90
CA LEU A 173 -2.92 14.52 22.36
C LEU A 173 -1.55 14.01 21.88
N GLU A 174 -0.64 14.90 21.50
CA GLU A 174 0.72 14.57 21.09
C GLU A 174 1.60 14.03 22.25
N TYR A 175 1.16 14.15 23.50
CA TYR A 175 1.86 13.54 24.62
C TYR A 175 1.56 12.05 24.79
N LEU A 176 0.42 11.59 24.26
CA LEU A 176 -0.04 10.21 24.38
C LEU A 176 0.02 9.45 23.05
N PHE A 177 -0.44 10.11 21.97
CA PHE A 177 -0.60 9.48 20.66
C PHE A 177 0.48 9.89 19.66
N VAL A 178 0.81 8.98 18.75
CA VAL A 178 1.48 9.33 17.51
C VAL A 178 0.48 10.11 16.64
N THR A 179 0.91 11.24 16.13
CA THR A 179 0.08 12.15 15.35
C THR A 179 0.74 12.43 13.99
N PRO A 180 0.03 13.04 13.03
CA PRO A 180 0.65 13.43 11.76
C PRO A 180 1.90 14.29 11.93
N SER A 181 2.01 15.11 13.00
CA SER A 181 3.22 15.89 13.25
C SER A 181 4.43 15.03 13.62
N HIS A 182 4.25 13.96 14.39
CA HIS A 182 5.32 13.00 14.71
C HIS A 182 5.70 12.15 13.50
N HIS A 183 4.71 11.69 12.74
CA HIS A 183 4.93 10.80 11.62
C HIS A 183 5.57 11.51 10.42
N ARG A 184 5.29 12.80 10.22
CA ARG A 184 6.02 13.65 9.26
C ARG A 184 7.52 13.72 9.55
N VAL A 185 7.91 13.77 10.82
CA VAL A 185 9.33 13.72 11.22
C VAL A 185 9.95 12.40 10.80
N HIS A 186 9.26 11.28 11.06
CA HIS A 186 9.68 9.94 10.70
C HIS A 186 9.88 9.73 9.20
N HIS A 187 9.00 10.29 8.35
CA HIS A 187 9.12 10.21 6.88
C HIS A 187 10.13 11.17 6.26
N TYR A 188 10.77 12.03 7.08
CA TYR A 188 11.70 13.01 6.54
C TYR A 188 12.97 12.36 6.00
N LYS A 189 13.46 12.82 4.84
CA LYS A 189 14.59 12.20 4.07
C LYS A 189 15.90 12.09 4.85
N ALA A 190 16.19 13.01 5.78
CA ALA A 190 17.41 12.97 6.57
C ALA A 190 17.32 11.89 7.64
N ARG A 191 18.26 10.96 7.62
CA ARG A 191 18.29 9.75 8.45
C ARG A 191 18.08 10.01 9.95
N ARG A 192 18.67 11.09 10.48
CA ARG A 192 18.50 11.47 11.91
C ARG A 192 17.05 11.68 12.33
N PHE A 193 16.15 11.97 11.37
CA PHE A 193 14.72 12.12 11.61
C PHE A 193 13.98 10.83 11.25
N ALA A 194 14.31 10.21 10.11
CA ALA A 194 13.68 8.95 9.69
C ALA A 194 13.87 7.80 10.69
N ASP A 195 15.00 7.77 11.39
CA ASP A 195 15.29 6.77 12.42
C ASP A 195 14.71 7.17 13.80
N SER A 196 13.49 7.72 13.85
CA SER A 196 12.76 8.12 15.06
C SER A 196 11.25 7.97 14.91
N ASN A 197 10.50 8.06 16.01
CA ASN A 197 9.04 8.03 16.07
C ASN A 197 8.43 6.80 15.38
N TYR A 198 8.83 5.61 15.83
CA TYR A 198 8.40 4.31 15.28
C TYR A 198 7.03 3.85 15.78
N GLY A 199 6.45 4.50 16.79
CA GLY A 199 5.13 4.17 17.33
C GLY A 199 4.04 4.19 16.28
N GLY A 200 3.05 3.31 16.41
CA GLY A 200 1.88 3.29 15.52
C GLY A 200 0.75 4.14 16.06
N THR A 201 0.30 3.83 17.28
CA THR A 201 -0.78 4.55 17.96
C THR A 201 -0.25 5.37 19.12
N PHE A 202 0.58 4.78 19.99
CA PHE A 202 1.05 5.44 21.20
C PHE A 202 2.51 5.88 21.08
N ILE A 203 2.77 7.16 21.42
CA ILE A 203 4.11 7.76 21.37
C ILE A 203 4.98 7.37 22.60
N PHE A 204 4.39 6.80 23.63
CA PHE A 204 5.13 6.46 24.85
C PHE A 204 6.17 5.34 24.62
N TRP A 205 6.00 4.47 23.59
CA TRP A 205 7.03 3.50 23.24
C TRP A 205 8.30 4.20 22.77
N ASP A 206 8.18 5.22 21.93
CA ASP A 206 9.33 6.00 21.48
C ASP A 206 10.03 6.71 22.64
N LYS A 207 9.26 7.24 23.59
CA LYS A 207 9.82 7.85 24.80
C LYS A 207 10.51 6.84 25.70
N LEU A 208 9.90 5.65 25.88
CA LEU A 208 10.45 4.59 26.72
C LEU A 208 11.75 4.00 26.15
N PHE A 209 11.82 3.82 24.83
CA PHE A 209 12.98 3.20 24.16
C PHE A 209 13.94 4.22 23.52
N GLY A 210 13.76 5.51 23.80
CA GLY A 210 14.71 6.57 23.41
C GLY A 210 14.72 6.90 21.92
N THR A 211 13.62 6.64 21.20
CA THR A 211 13.48 6.95 19.76
C THR A 211 12.58 8.15 19.47
N PHE A 212 12.14 8.86 20.52
CA PHE A 212 11.28 10.02 20.36
C PHE A 212 12.03 11.23 19.82
N CYS A 213 11.55 11.83 18.76
CA CYS A 213 12.03 13.08 18.18
C CYS A 213 10.88 14.09 18.04
N ARG A 214 11.00 15.23 18.73
CA ARG A 214 10.02 16.32 18.69
C ARG A 214 10.40 17.46 17.74
N VAL A 215 11.61 17.41 17.20
CA VAL A 215 12.16 18.48 16.35
C VAL A 215 11.43 18.52 15.02
N THR A 216 10.87 19.68 14.66
CA THR A 216 10.33 19.90 13.32
C THR A 216 11.50 19.95 12.34
N PRO A 217 11.54 19.05 11.32
CA PRO A 217 12.60 19.08 10.34
C PRO A 217 12.52 20.36 9.48
N PRO A 218 13.64 20.80 8.90
CA PRO A 218 13.64 21.89 7.93
C PRO A 218 12.86 21.52 6.68
N VAL A 219 12.48 22.51 5.86
CA VAL A 219 11.70 22.27 4.62
C VAL A 219 12.45 21.35 3.66
N GLU A 220 13.76 21.57 3.50
CA GLU A 220 14.63 20.75 2.64
C GLU A 220 15.56 19.87 3.51
N PRO A 221 15.86 18.65 3.06
CA PRO A 221 15.62 18.02 1.77
C PRO A 221 14.26 17.33 1.56
N GLY A 222 13.26 17.54 2.40
CA GLY A 222 11.91 16.99 2.24
C GLY A 222 11.79 15.49 2.53
N TYR A 223 10.84 14.82 1.85
CA TYR A 223 10.50 13.40 2.02
C TYR A 223 11.15 12.51 0.97
N GLY A 224 11.04 11.21 1.13
CA GLY A 224 11.62 10.20 0.25
C GLY A 224 12.95 9.66 0.74
N VAL A 225 13.62 8.86 -0.07
CA VAL A 225 14.93 8.23 0.24
C VAL A 225 16.04 8.94 -0.54
N GLN A 226 17.12 9.29 0.17
CA GLN A 226 18.23 10.02 -0.44
C GLN A 226 18.87 9.24 -1.60
N GLY A 227 18.98 9.91 -2.76
CA GLY A 227 19.57 9.34 -3.97
C GLY A 227 18.71 8.26 -4.64
N GLU A 228 17.45 8.10 -4.27
CA GLU A 228 16.49 7.26 -4.97
C GLU A 228 15.54 8.10 -5.85
N ARG A 229 15.16 7.50 -6.97
CA ARG A 229 14.05 7.96 -7.81
C ARG A 229 13.12 6.77 -7.98
N PRO A 230 12.00 6.72 -7.24
CA PRO A 230 11.10 5.58 -7.30
C PRO A 230 10.46 5.46 -8.68
N SER A 231 10.21 4.23 -9.09
CA SER A 231 9.42 3.88 -10.28
C SER A 231 7.96 3.77 -9.87
N SER A 232 7.06 3.93 -10.83
CA SER A 232 5.63 3.63 -10.62
C SER A 232 5.31 2.13 -10.80
N ASN A 233 6.31 1.26 -10.90
CA ASN A 233 6.12 -0.17 -11.09
C ASN A 233 6.21 -0.91 -9.74
N PRO A 234 5.11 -1.47 -9.21
CA PRO A 234 5.09 -2.10 -7.89
C PRO A 234 5.93 -3.38 -7.82
N LEU A 235 6.04 -4.16 -8.91
CA LEU A 235 6.91 -5.32 -8.96
C LEU A 235 8.38 -4.91 -8.83
N ARG A 236 8.78 -3.86 -9.53
CA ARG A 236 10.14 -3.34 -9.45
C ARG A 236 10.47 -2.82 -8.05
N GLU A 237 9.63 -1.95 -7.51
CA GLU A 237 9.90 -1.31 -6.22
C GLU A 237 9.89 -2.30 -5.06
N SER A 238 9.04 -3.34 -5.10
CA SER A 238 9.04 -4.39 -4.08
C SER A 238 10.27 -5.31 -4.15
N ASN A 239 10.88 -5.51 -5.33
CA ASN A 239 11.97 -6.47 -5.52
C ASN A 239 13.36 -5.83 -5.62
N LEU A 240 13.47 -4.61 -6.16
CA LEU A 240 14.75 -3.93 -6.37
C LEU A 240 15.58 -3.75 -5.09
N PRO A 241 14.98 -3.42 -3.91
CA PRO A 241 15.74 -3.31 -2.67
C PRO A 241 16.45 -4.62 -2.28
N PHE A 242 15.80 -5.78 -2.48
CA PHE A 242 16.40 -7.09 -2.24
C PHE A 242 17.54 -7.39 -3.22
N LEU A 243 17.34 -7.11 -4.52
CA LEU A 243 18.39 -7.30 -5.53
C LEU A 243 19.63 -6.44 -5.24
N ARG A 244 19.43 -5.23 -4.70
CA ARG A 244 20.52 -4.37 -4.24
C ARG A 244 21.20 -4.93 -2.99
N MET A 245 20.43 -5.39 -2.03
CA MET A 245 20.95 -6.00 -0.80
C MET A 245 21.83 -7.20 -1.10
N LEU A 246 21.46 -8.02 -2.10
CA LEU A 246 22.20 -9.20 -2.56
C LEU A 246 23.35 -8.85 -3.52
N GLY A 247 23.55 -7.58 -3.87
CA GLY A 247 24.61 -7.16 -4.79
C GLY A 247 24.36 -7.47 -6.26
N VAL A 248 23.21 -8.05 -6.60
CA VAL A 248 22.84 -8.42 -7.98
C VAL A 248 22.61 -7.19 -8.86
N ARG A 249 22.11 -6.10 -8.29
CA ARG A 249 21.86 -4.85 -9.01
C ARG A 249 22.45 -3.67 -8.27
N LYS A 250 23.40 -2.97 -8.90
CA LYS A 250 24.10 -1.82 -8.28
C LYS A 250 23.47 -0.48 -8.70
N THR A 251 22.85 -0.38 -9.88
CA THR A 251 22.35 0.88 -10.42
C THR A 251 20.95 1.22 -9.92
N ARG A 252 20.79 2.48 -9.50
CA ARG A 252 19.48 3.08 -9.15
C ARG A 252 18.75 3.67 -10.36
N ALA A 253 19.40 3.66 -11.53
CA ALA A 253 18.88 4.26 -12.74
C ALA A 253 17.57 3.59 -13.21
N GLN A 254 16.58 4.43 -13.50
CA GLN A 254 15.37 3.98 -14.16
C GLN A 254 15.60 3.85 -15.67
N PRO A 255 14.87 2.95 -16.35
CA PRO A 255 14.88 2.92 -17.80
C PRO A 255 14.42 4.28 -18.35
N PRO A 256 14.97 4.73 -19.49
CA PRO A 256 14.56 6.00 -20.09
C PRO A 256 13.07 5.96 -20.46
N ARG A 257 12.36 7.04 -20.18
CA ARG A 257 10.95 7.20 -20.59
C ARG A 257 10.85 7.30 -22.11
N ARG A 258 9.98 6.51 -22.72
CA ARG A 258 9.69 6.54 -24.16
C ARG A 258 8.58 7.53 -24.52
N PHE A 259 7.73 7.86 -23.54
CA PHE A 259 6.67 8.86 -23.63
C PHE A 259 6.33 9.38 -22.22
N ASN A 260 5.63 10.50 -22.15
CA ASN A 260 5.04 11.00 -20.91
C ASN A 260 3.56 10.62 -20.92
N ALA A 261 3.11 9.83 -19.94
CA ALA A 261 1.69 9.55 -19.72
C ALA A 261 1.03 10.76 -19.02
N SER A 262 -0.19 11.11 -19.42
CA SER A 262 -0.96 12.12 -18.70
C SER A 262 -1.50 11.55 -17.38
N ALA A 263 -1.60 12.40 -16.34
CA ALA A 263 -2.19 12.01 -15.06
C ALA A 263 -3.61 11.46 -15.25
N THR A 264 -4.43 12.07 -16.12
CA THR A 264 -5.81 11.63 -16.38
C THR A 264 -5.88 10.18 -16.85
N ILE A 265 -5.02 9.78 -17.80
CA ILE A 265 -5.03 8.38 -18.32
C ILE A 265 -4.58 7.40 -17.23
N VAL A 266 -3.61 7.79 -16.41
CA VAL A 266 -3.11 6.91 -15.32
C VAL A 266 -4.15 6.78 -14.21
N ILE A 267 -4.80 7.88 -13.80
CA ILE A 267 -5.87 7.87 -12.80
C ILE A 267 -7.06 7.03 -13.29
N ALA A 268 -7.51 7.23 -14.53
CA ALA A 268 -8.64 6.48 -15.08
C ALA A 268 -8.35 4.97 -15.10
N GLY A 269 -7.17 4.57 -15.57
CA GLY A 269 -6.74 3.16 -15.54
C GLY A 269 -6.68 2.59 -14.13
N ALA A 270 -6.17 3.37 -13.16
CA ALA A 270 -6.09 2.97 -11.76
C ALA A 270 -7.47 2.74 -11.13
N LEU A 271 -8.40 3.66 -11.33
CA LEU A 271 -9.76 3.55 -10.79
C LEU A 271 -10.51 2.35 -11.38
N LEU A 272 -10.37 2.10 -12.69
CA LEU A 272 -10.96 0.93 -13.33
C LEU A 272 -10.36 -0.38 -12.80
N LEU A 273 -9.03 -0.45 -12.67
CA LEU A 273 -8.36 -1.61 -12.09
C LEU A 273 -8.78 -1.81 -10.64
N PHE A 274 -8.90 -0.72 -9.89
CA PHE A 274 -9.34 -0.76 -8.50
C PHE A 274 -10.78 -1.25 -8.37
N GLY A 275 -11.67 -0.91 -9.30
CA GLY A 275 -13.01 -1.48 -9.38
C GLY A 275 -12.96 -3.02 -9.44
N LEU A 276 -12.08 -3.60 -10.27
CA LEU A 276 -11.90 -5.07 -10.29
C LEU A 276 -11.34 -5.61 -8.97
N VAL A 277 -10.43 -4.89 -8.32
CA VAL A 277 -9.89 -5.29 -7.00
C VAL A 277 -11.00 -5.32 -5.94
N LEU A 278 -11.87 -4.31 -5.91
CA LEU A 278 -13.04 -4.31 -5.02
C LEU A 278 -13.95 -5.50 -5.29
N GLY A 279 -14.21 -5.79 -6.55
CA GLY A 279 -14.98 -6.96 -6.94
C GLY A 279 -14.31 -8.29 -6.53
N TYR A 280 -13.00 -8.39 -6.67
CA TYR A 280 -12.24 -9.56 -6.20
C TYR A 280 -12.41 -9.75 -4.67
N ILE A 281 -12.24 -8.69 -3.90
CA ILE A 281 -12.39 -8.72 -2.44
C ILE A 281 -13.83 -9.07 -2.04
N GLN A 282 -14.82 -8.54 -2.76
CA GLN A 282 -16.23 -8.83 -2.52
C GLN A 282 -16.56 -10.32 -2.75
N LEU A 283 -15.99 -10.92 -3.79
CA LEU A 283 -16.25 -12.31 -4.14
C LEU A 283 -15.52 -13.30 -3.24
N TYR A 284 -14.27 -13.02 -2.96
CA TYR A 284 -13.35 -14.00 -2.36
C TYR A 284 -12.91 -13.62 -0.93
N GLY A 285 -12.86 -12.33 -0.58
CA GLY A 285 -12.47 -11.89 0.76
C GLY A 285 -11.13 -12.47 1.22
N TYR A 286 -11.13 -13.08 2.39
CA TYR A 286 -9.98 -13.82 2.94
C TYR A 286 -10.04 -15.33 2.68
N ASP A 287 -11.02 -15.81 1.89
CA ASP A 287 -11.15 -17.23 1.59
C ASP A 287 -10.06 -17.67 0.59
N ILE A 288 -9.07 -18.38 1.13
CA ILE A 288 -8.00 -19.03 0.35
C ILE A 288 -7.97 -20.55 0.56
N GLU A 289 -8.96 -21.10 1.28
CA GLU A 289 -9.05 -22.55 1.50
C GLU A 289 -9.55 -23.26 0.24
N ARG A 290 -10.37 -22.59 -0.57
CA ARG A 290 -10.98 -23.16 -1.78
C ARG A 290 -10.69 -22.29 -3.03
N VAL A 291 -9.38 -22.13 -3.33
CA VAL A 291 -8.96 -21.34 -4.49
C VAL A 291 -9.49 -21.93 -5.79
N THR A 292 -10.28 -21.16 -6.52
CA THR A 292 -10.81 -21.56 -7.82
C THR A 292 -9.90 -21.09 -8.96
N THR A 293 -10.05 -21.72 -10.15
CA THR A 293 -9.35 -21.27 -11.36
C THR A 293 -9.71 -19.82 -11.72
N GLN A 294 -10.98 -19.43 -11.56
CA GLN A 294 -11.45 -18.06 -11.79
C GLN A 294 -10.79 -17.08 -10.84
N GLN A 295 -10.73 -17.41 -9.54
CA GLN A 295 -10.05 -16.60 -8.53
C GLN A 295 -8.58 -16.40 -8.87
N THR A 296 -7.87 -17.50 -9.21
CA THR A 296 -6.46 -17.46 -9.59
C THR A 296 -6.24 -16.61 -10.84
N ALA A 297 -7.06 -16.80 -11.87
CA ALA A 297 -6.95 -16.03 -13.11
C ALA A 297 -7.19 -14.54 -12.88
N LEU A 298 -8.24 -14.17 -12.11
CA LEU A 298 -8.52 -12.78 -11.77
C LEU A 298 -7.36 -12.18 -10.97
N PHE A 299 -6.84 -12.88 -9.97
CA PHE A 299 -5.69 -12.45 -9.19
C PHE A 299 -4.46 -12.14 -10.08
N LEU A 300 -4.11 -13.07 -10.98
CA LEU A 300 -2.96 -12.91 -11.87
C LEU A 300 -3.14 -11.74 -12.85
N LEU A 301 -4.36 -11.56 -13.39
CA LEU A 301 -4.68 -10.43 -14.28
C LEU A 301 -4.65 -9.09 -13.54
N LEU A 302 -5.13 -9.05 -12.30
CA LEU A 302 -5.04 -7.84 -11.45
C LEU A 302 -3.60 -7.48 -11.10
N ALA A 303 -2.77 -8.47 -10.76
CA ALA A 303 -1.34 -8.26 -10.51
C ALA A 303 -0.62 -7.76 -11.79
N ALA A 304 -0.89 -8.39 -12.93
CA ALA A 304 -0.35 -7.96 -14.23
C ALA A 304 -0.84 -6.56 -14.62
N GLY A 305 -2.10 -6.22 -14.35
CA GLY A 305 -2.68 -4.89 -14.56
C GLY A 305 -1.98 -3.81 -13.74
N SER A 306 -1.69 -4.08 -12.47
CA SER A 306 -0.95 -3.16 -11.60
C SER A 306 0.47 -2.91 -12.12
N ILE A 307 1.15 -3.95 -12.58
CA ILE A 307 2.49 -3.86 -13.20
C ILE A 307 2.41 -3.06 -14.51
N ALA A 308 1.41 -3.34 -15.35
CA ALA A 308 1.22 -2.68 -16.63
C ALA A 308 0.97 -1.18 -16.47
N LEU A 309 0.08 -0.81 -15.54
CA LEU A 309 -0.24 0.58 -15.24
C LEU A 309 1.00 1.34 -14.71
N GLY A 310 1.80 0.69 -13.86
CA GLY A 310 3.08 1.23 -13.43
C GLY A 310 4.03 1.46 -14.61
N GLY A 311 4.11 0.51 -15.54
CA GLY A 311 4.89 0.66 -16.77
C GLY A 311 4.40 1.82 -17.65
N ILE A 312 3.08 2.03 -17.77
CA ILE A 312 2.50 3.18 -18.49
C ILE A 312 2.89 4.49 -17.80
N SER A 313 2.74 4.56 -16.49
CA SER A 313 3.11 5.73 -15.68
C SER A 313 4.60 6.08 -15.82
N ASP A 314 5.47 5.07 -15.91
CA ASP A 314 6.91 5.20 -16.16
C ASP A 314 7.25 5.49 -17.65
N GLY A 315 6.25 5.61 -18.53
CA GLY A 315 6.44 5.89 -19.94
C GLY A 315 7.07 4.74 -20.73
N GLN A 316 6.80 3.49 -20.36
CA GLN A 316 7.36 2.29 -20.97
C GLN A 316 6.38 1.66 -21.98
N ARG A 317 6.84 1.34 -23.20
CA ARG A 317 6.00 0.72 -24.23
C ARG A 317 5.49 -0.66 -23.84
N TRP A 318 6.30 -1.44 -23.12
CA TRP A 318 5.88 -2.75 -22.64
C TRP A 318 4.68 -2.68 -21.68
N GLY A 319 4.57 -1.60 -20.91
CA GLY A 319 3.41 -1.36 -20.03
C GLY A 319 2.11 -1.23 -20.81
N VAL A 320 2.14 -0.54 -21.97
CA VAL A 320 0.97 -0.45 -22.87
C VAL A 320 0.60 -1.81 -23.45
N VAL A 321 1.59 -2.59 -23.90
CA VAL A 321 1.35 -3.94 -24.45
C VAL A 321 0.74 -4.86 -23.39
N LEU A 322 1.32 -4.88 -22.19
CA LEU A 322 0.81 -5.71 -21.10
C LEU A 322 -0.60 -5.27 -20.67
N TRP A 323 -0.86 -3.96 -20.64
CA TRP A 323 -2.20 -3.42 -20.35
C TRP A 323 -3.24 -3.89 -21.35
N LEU A 324 -2.91 -3.91 -22.66
CA LEU A 324 -3.77 -4.43 -23.69
C LEU A 324 -4.06 -5.92 -23.50
N LEU A 325 -3.04 -6.73 -23.20
CA LEU A 325 -3.22 -8.16 -22.94
C LEU A 325 -4.15 -8.40 -21.75
N VAL A 326 -3.99 -7.63 -20.67
CA VAL A 326 -4.86 -7.74 -19.48
C VAL A 326 -6.29 -7.31 -19.81
N THR A 327 -6.46 -6.14 -20.42
CA THR A 327 -7.80 -5.56 -20.68
C THR A 327 -8.60 -6.32 -21.73
N LEU A 328 -7.95 -7.00 -22.67
CA LEU A 328 -8.59 -7.90 -23.62
C LEU A 328 -8.76 -9.31 -23.05
N GLY A 329 -7.81 -9.78 -22.24
CA GLY A 329 -7.88 -11.09 -21.59
C GLY A 329 -9.02 -11.20 -20.57
N LEU A 330 -9.33 -10.13 -19.84
CA LEU A 330 -10.42 -10.11 -18.87
C LEU A 330 -11.78 -10.45 -19.49
N PRO A 331 -12.31 -9.70 -20.49
CA PRO A 331 -13.61 -10.04 -21.08
C PRO A 331 -13.58 -11.39 -21.83
N LEU A 332 -12.46 -11.77 -22.46
CA LEU A 332 -12.35 -13.05 -23.14
C LEU A 332 -12.54 -14.23 -22.18
N LEU A 333 -11.87 -14.18 -21.01
CA LEU A 333 -11.97 -15.26 -20.03
C LEU A 333 -13.28 -15.18 -19.25
N PHE A 334 -13.62 -14.03 -18.68
CA PHE A 334 -14.70 -13.92 -17.73
C PHE A 334 -16.09 -13.87 -18.40
N ILE A 335 -16.23 -13.18 -19.54
CA ILE A 335 -17.48 -13.15 -20.28
C ILE A 335 -17.54 -14.35 -21.24
N GLY A 336 -16.47 -14.59 -22.03
CA GLY A 336 -16.47 -15.59 -23.08
C GLY A 336 -16.44 -17.03 -22.58
N ILE A 337 -15.68 -17.32 -21.50
CA ILE A 337 -15.51 -18.69 -20.99
C ILE A 337 -16.37 -18.94 -19.74
N TRP A 338 -16.46 -17.98 -18.82
CA TRP A 338 -17.12 -18.17 -17.51
C TRP A 338 -18.47 -17.49 -17.36
N ASP A 339 -18.99 -16.85 -18.39
CA ASP A 339 -20.33 -16.26 -18.49
C ASP A 339 -20.63 -15.21 -17.39
N TRP A 340 -19.65 -14.39 -17.02
CA TRP A 340 -19.82 -13.32 -16.05
C TRP A 340 -20.54 -12.13 -16.71
N ARG A 341 -21.85 -12.07 -16.59
CA ARG A 341 -22.71 -11.07 -17.24
C ARG A 341 -23.35 -10.05 -16.29
N GLN A 342 -22.92 -10.04 -15.03
CA GLN A 342 -23.44 -9.04 -14.09
C GLN A 342 -23.05 -7.62 -14.54
N PRO A 343 -23.97 -6.63 -14.45
CA PRO A 343 -23.74 -5.28 -14.97
C PRO A 343 -22.47 -4.60 -14.45
N TYR A 344 -22.13 -4.81 -13.18
CA TYR A 344 -20.91 -4.30 -12.58
C TYR A 344 -19.64 -4.77 -13.34
N TRP A 345 -19.50 -6.08 -13.57
CA TRP A 345 -18.34 -6.65 -14.26
C TRP A 345 -18.29 -6.20 -15.72
N LEU A 346 -19.43 -6.20 -16.41
CA LEU A 346 -19.49 -5.74 -17.80
C LEU A 346 -19.10 -4.26 -17.90
N GLY A 347 -19.59 -3.40 -17.00
CA GLY A 347 -19.25 -1.98 -16.98
C GLY A 347 -17.77 -1.71 -16.77
N VAL A 348 -17.16 -2.35 -15.77
CA VAL A 348 -15.72 -2.16 -15.49
C VAL A 348 -14.85 -2.71 -16.62
N MET A 349 -15.16 -3.90 -17.15
CA MET A 349 -14.42 -4.48 -18.27
C MET A 349 -14.56 -3.66 -19.56
N ALA A 350 -15.75 -3.16 -19.87
CA ALA A 350 -15.96 -2.25 -21.00
C ALA A 350 -15.13 -0.98 -20.84
N GLY A 351 -15.13 -0.37 -19.65
CA GLY A 351 -14.29 0.80 -19.34
C GLY A 351 -12.81 0.54 -19.55
N LEU A 352 -12.32 -0.62 -19.11
CA LEU A 352 -10.91 -1.03 -19.32
C LEU A 352 -10.57 -1.19 -20.80
N VAL A 353 -11.45 -1.79 -21.60
CA VAL A 353 -11.25 -1.93 -23.05
C VAL A 353 -11.23 -0.55 -23.72
N VAL A 354 -12.19 0.33 -23.39
CA VAL A 354 -12.22 1.71 -23.90
C VAL A 354 -10.94 2.46 -23.54
N HIS A 355 -10.48 2.35 -22.29
CA HIS A 355 -9.23 2.95 -21.84
C HIS A 355 -8.02 2.41 -22.61
N ALA A 356 -7.96 1.11 -22.88
CA ALA A 356 -6.90 0.49 -23.65
C ALA A 356 -6.89 0.96 -25.12
N LEU A 357 -8.07 1.07 -25.74
CA LEU A 357 -8.22 1.62 -27.10
C LEU A 357 -7.82 3.12 -27.17
N ALA A 358 -8.17 3.90 -26.17
CA ALA A 358 -7.73 5.29 -26.08
C ALA A 358 -6.20 5.40 -26.02
N LEU A 359 -5.55 4.54 -25.20
CA LEU A 359 -4.09 4.44 -25.16
C LEU A 359 -3.48 4.04 -26.51
N LEU A 360 -4.07 3.08 -27.22
CA LEU A 360 -3.62 2.68 -28.57
C LEU A 360 -3.73 3.85 -29.56
N ALA A 361 -4.81 4.61 -29.51
CA ALA A 361 -5.02 5.80 -30.32
C ALA A 361 -4.07 6.96 -29.94
N GLY A 362 -3.15 6.74 -28.99
CA GLY A 362 -2.19 7.76 -28.55
C GLY A 362 -2.72 8.75 -27.53
N GLN A 363 -3.95 8.59 -27.07
CA GLN A 363 -4.54 9.49 -26.07
C GLN A 363 -3.74 9.45 -24.77
N GLY A 364 -3.51 10.63 -24.18
CA GLY A 364 -2.76 10.76 -22.94
C GLY A 364 -1.27 10.41 -23.02
N ARG A 365 -0.71 10.21 -24.22
CA ARG A 365 0.72 9.98 -24.43
C ARG A 365 1.32 11.18 -25.19
N ARG A 366 2.28 11.87 -24.57
CA ARG A 366 3.09 12.89 -25.24
C ARG A 366 4.46 12.31 -25.52
N VAL A 367 4.84 12.23 -26.81
CA VAL A 367 6.18 11.82 -27.20
C VAL A 367 7.15 12.96 -26.88
N ASN A 368 8.27 12.65 -26.22
CA ASN A 368 9.31 13.64 -25.98
C ASN A 368 9.94 14.05 -27.33
N GLU A 369 9.82 15.31 -27.70
CA GLU A 369 10.39 15.85 -28.96
C GLU A 369 11.91 15.66 -29.06
N ALA A 370 12.62 15.59 -27.93
CA ALA A 370 14.05 15.30 -27.87
C ALA A 370 14.44 13.86 -28.33
N GLN A 371 13.48 13.00 -28.67
CA GLN A 371 13.71 11.61 -29.18
C GLN A 371 13.21 11.42 -30.62
N ARG A 372 12.83 12.46 -31.31
CA ARG A 372 12.71 12.43 -32.78
C ARG A 372 14.13 12.47 -33.32
N GLU A 373 14.74 11.30 -33.50
CA GLU A 373 15.93 11.25 -34.38
C GLU A 373 15.54 11.83 -35.72
N PRO A 374 16.33 12.76 -36.29
CA PRO A 374 16.10 13.17 -37.65
C PRO A 374 16.28 11.95 -38.57
N VAL A 375 15.27 11.68 -39.40
CA VAL A 375 15.29 10.67 -40.47
C VAL A 375 16.37 11.01 -41.47
#